data_d846b3024ca8de43ea8cf0a472748f25
#
_entry.id   d846b3024ca8de43ea8cf0a472748f25
#
_cell.length_a   1.000
_cell.length_b   1.000
_cell.length_c   1.000
_cell.angle_alpha   90.00
_cell.angle_beta   90.00
_cell.angle_gamma   90.00
#
_symmetry.space_group_name_H-M   'P 1'
#
loop_
_entity.id
_entity.type
_entity.pdbx_description
1 polymer ?
#
loop_
_entity_poly.entity_id
_entity_poly.type
_entity_poly.pdbx_seq_one_letter_code
_entity_poly.pdbx_strand_id
1 'polypeptide(L)'
;MKKQTQAIHTQFQRPDAYSSLSMPVYHTAAYEFSDAVSMTDAFCGRTDDPDYSRVMNPTVTFFENKVRALTGATDVIALSSGMAAISNALLAVAEAGQKIVTSRHLFGNTYSLITGTFRRFGIEPVLCDLTDLHAVEQAIDDRTCALFLEIITNPQMEVADLRALSRITRSRGVPLMADTTLIPFTCFDARALGIDVEIVSTTKYLSGGATSIGGLVADYGTTPDFGRRMRTEMLFNFGAYMTPHVAYMQTIGLETLDARYRIQAASALRLAERLRELPAVRAVNYVGLPDNPYHDLARQQFGDTAGAMLTIELADRDACFRFIDRLQLVRRATNLFDNKSLAIHPASTIFGNFTEAQRRDMDIKEDLIRLSIGLEDPDDLFDDLKQAVSD
;
A
#
# COMPACT_ATOMS: atom_id res chain seq x y z
N MET A 1 18.58 -15.28 -7.94
CA MET A 1 17.51 -16.07 -7.27
C MET A 1 16.17 -15.45 -7.63
N LYS A 2 15.09 -16.24 -7.83
CA LYS A 2 13.74 -15.69 -8.02
C LYS A 2 13.24 -15.05 -6.72
N LYS A 3 12.41 -13.99 -6.80
CA LYS A 3 11.93 -13.23 -5.64
C LYS A 3 11.29 -14.11 -4.55
N GLN A 4 10.47 -15.10 -4.93
CA GLN A 4 9.86 -16.04 -3.98
C GLN A 4 10.91 -16.84 -3.16
N THR A 5 11.96 -17.36 -3.80
CA THR A 5 13.05 -18.05 -3.10
C THR A 5 13.83 -17.08 -2.21
N GLN A 6 14.06 -15.86 -2.70
CA GLN A 6 14.75 -14.82 -1.93
C GLN A 6 13.94 -14.37 -0.71
N ALA A 7 12.59 -14.29 -0.83
CA ALA A 7 11.72 -13.99 0.30
C ALA A 7 11.84 -14.99 1.46
N ILE A 8 12.15 -16.26 1.17
CA ILE A 8 12.32 -17.31 2.18
C ILE A 8 13.75 -17.32 2.73
N HIS A 9 14.75 -17.19 1.85
CA HIS A 9 16.17 -17.45 2.16
C HIS A 9 17.01 -16.18 2.39
N THR A 10 16.42 -15.08 2.84
CA THR A 10 17.20 -13.92 3.26
C THR A 10 17.99 -14.25 4.51
N GLN A 11 19.31 -14.06 4.47
CA GLN A 11 20.19 -14.36 5.59
C GLN A 11 20.20 -13.22 6.62
N PHE A 12 20.47 -13.58 7.88
CA PHE A 12 20.75 -12.60 8.94
C PHE A 12 22.10 -11.91 8.66
N GLN A 13 22.16 -10.63 8.91
CA GLN A 13 23.44 -9.90 8.80
C GLN A 13 24.41 -10.34 9.91
N ARG A 14 23.90 -10.65 11.10
CA ARG A 14 24.66 -11.20 12.22
C ARG A 14 23.98 -12.50 12.66
N PRO A 15 24.72 -13.63 12.71
CA PRO A 15 24.18 -14.88 13.22
C PRO A 15 23.69 -14.73 14.66
N ASP A 16 22.52 -15.30 14.95
CA ASP A 16 22.05 -15.44 16.33
C ASP A 16 22.96 -16.36 17.14
N ALA A 17 23.13 -16.06 18.44
CA ALA A 17 24.02 -16.84 19.33
C ALA A 17 23.66 -18.33 19.42
N TYR A 18 22.39 -18.66 19.13
CA TYR A 18 21.85 -20.03 19.13
C TYR A 18 21.67 -20.63 17.74
N SER A 19 22.12 -19.91 16.69
CA SER A 19 21.97 -20.34 15.29
C SER A 19 20.52 -20.63 14.90
N SER A 20 19.59 -19.81 15.36
CA SER A 20 18.17 -20.01 15.07
C SER A 20 17.89 -19.86 13.58
N LEU A 21 16.99 -20.70 13.04
CA LEU A 21 16.62 -20.67 11.63
C LEU A 21 15.75 -19.46 11.29
N SER A 22 14.90 -19.05 12.23
CA SER A 22 14.03 -17.86 12.09
C SER A 22 14.62 -16.71 12.90
N MET A 23 14.43 -15.47 12.41
CA MET A 23 14.88 -14.29 13.13
C MET A 23 14.26 -14.21 14.54
N PRO A 24 15.04 -14.13 15.61
CA PRO A 24 14.51 -13.93 16.96
C PRO A 24 13.78 -12.58 17.11
N VAL A 25 12.84 -12.53 18.03
CA VAL A 25 12.18 -11.27 18.40
C VAL A 25 12.94 -10.60 19.53
N TYR A 26 13.65 -9.52 19.23
CA TYR A 26 14.34 -8.69 20.21
C TYR A 26 13.36 -7.70 20.87
N HIS A 27 12.67 -8.17 21.89
CA HIS A 27 11.64 -7.39 22.58
C HIS A 27 12.24 -6.59 23.74
N THR A 28 13.03 -5.58 23.40
CA THR A 28 13.67 -4.66 24.35
C THR A 28 13.58 -3.22 23.86
N ALA A 29 13.61 -2.25 24.76
CA ALA A 29 13.65 -0.82 24.42
C ALA A 29 15.08 -0.31 24.22
N ALA A 30 16.05 -0.79 25.03
CA ALA A 30 17.41 -0.30 25.06
C ALA A 30 18.42 -1.44 25.02
N TYR A 31 19.66 -1.11 24.71
CA TYR A 31 20.79 -2.05 24.60
C TYR A 31 21.93 -1.61 25.49
N GLU A 32 22.71 -2.56 26.05
CA GLU A 32 23.87 -2.30 26.85
C GLU A 32 25.14 -2.29 25.99
N PHE A 33 26.05 -1.40 26.28
CA PHE A 33 27.33 -1.25 25.58
C PHE A 33 28.49 -1.66 26.50
N SER A 34 29.58 -2.16 25.92
CA SER A 34 30.77 -2.58 26.67
C SER A 34 31.50 -1.41 27.36
N ASP A 35 31.39 -0.22 26.77
CA ASP A 35 32.07 0.99 27.23
C ASP A 35 31.43 2.26 26.64
N ALA A 36 31.84 3.43 27.13
CA ALA A 36 31.32 4.73 26.73
C ALA A 36 31.67 5.10 25.26
N VAL A 37 32.76 4.58 24.71
CA VAL A 37 33.17 4.84 23.33
C VAL A 37 32.23 4.09 22.39
N SER A 38 32.01 2.80 22.61
CA SER A 38 31.06 1.98 21.83
C SER A 38 29.63 2.57 21.86
N MET A 39 29.20 3.04 23.04
CA MET A 39 27.90 3.73 23.17
C MET A 39 27.88 5.00 22.32
N THR A 40 28.91 5.83 22.39
CA THR A 40 28.99 7.07 21.60
C THR A 40 29.00 6.78 20.10
N ASP A 41 29.71 5.74 19.67
CA ASP A 41 29.79 5.38 18.25
C ASP A 41 28.45 4.90 17.69
N ALA A 42 27.69 4.13 18.45
CA ALA A 42 26.33 3.73 18.08
C ALA A 42 25.40 4.95 17.96
N PHE A 43 25.33 5.81 18.99
CA PHE A 43 24.46 7.00 18.99
C PHE A 43 24.84 8.03 17.92
N CYS A 44 26.09 8.05 17.48
CA CYS A 44 26.55 8.93 16.39
C CYS A 44 26.45 8.28 15.00
N GLY A 45 25.90 7.06 14.90
CA GLY A 45 25.76 6.33 13.64
C GLY A 45 27.10 5.93 13.01
N ARG A 46 28.16 5.76 13.82
CA ARG A 46 29.47 5.29 13.36
C ARG A 46 29.57 3.77 13.31
N THR A 47 28.64 3.08 13.96
CA THR A 47 28.47 1.63 13.90
C THR A 47 27.00 1.28 13.62
N ASP A 48 26.75 0.05 13.18
CA ASP A 48 25.39 -0.50 12.98
C ASP A 48 24.87 -1.19 14.26
N ASP A 49 25.36 -0.80 15.43
CA ASP A 49 24.87 -1.34 16.69
C ASP A 49 23.58 -0.66 17.10
N PRO A 50 22.55 -1.42 17.54
CA PRO A 50 21.31 -0.83 17.99
C PRO A 50 21.53 -0.05 19.30
N ASP A 51 20.97 1.14 19.35
CA ASP A 51 20.98 2.03 20.52
C ASP A 51 19.64 2.03 21.26
N TYR A 52 18.55 2.20 20.52
CA TYR A 52 17.20 2.27 21.05
C TYR A 52 16.19 1.72 20.04
N SER A 53 15.31 0.81 20.47
CA SER A 53 14.44 0.04 19.55
C SER A 53 13.45 0.88 18.72
N ARG A 54 13.15 2.12 19.10
CA ARG A 54 12.37 3.03 18.27
C ARG A 54 13.12 3.43 17.00
N VAL A 55 14.44 3.49 17.07
CA VAL A 55 15.33 3.91 15.99
C VAL A 55 15.85 2.70 15.23
N MET A 56 16.43 1.75 15.93
CA MET A 56 16.97 0.53 15.37
C MET A 56 16.68 -0.67 16.28
N ASN A 57 16.11 -1.72 15.69
CA ASN A 57 15.87 -2.99 16.37
C ASN A 57 16.25 -4.15 15.44
N PRO A 58 17.03 -5.15 15.87
CA PRO A 58 17.52 -6.22 14.99
C PRO A 58 16.42 -6.97 14.24
N THR A 59 15.24 -7.18 14.85
CA THR A 59 14.10 -7.85 14.21
C THR A 59 13.48 -6.97 13.12
N VAL A 60 13.36 -5.66 13.38
CA VAL A 60 12.84 -4.69 12.38
C VAL A 60 13.84 -4.54 11.23
N THR A 61 15.13 -4.39 11.54
CA THR A 61 16.21 -4.30 10.54
C THR A 61 16.26 -5.53 9.65
N PHE A 62 16.04 -6.73 10.21
CA PHE A 62 15.93 -7.94 9.40
C PHE A 62 14.78 -7.89 8.40
N PHE A 63 13.59 -7.44 8.84
CA PHE A 63 12.43 -7.25 7.95
C PHE A 63 12.73 -6.23 6.86
N GLU A 64 13.28 -5.07 7.20
CA GLU A 64 13.68 -4.02 6.25
C GLU A 64 14.68 -4.54 5.21
N ASN A 65 15.72 -5.25 5.64
CA ASN A 65 16.73 -5.86 4.76
C ASN A 65 16.15 -6.91 3.82
N LYS A 66 15.17 -7.70 4.30
CA LYS A 66 14.46 -8.68 3.50
C LYS A 66 13.66 -8.01 2.38
N VAL A 67 12.93 -6.96 2.70
CA VAL A 67 12.19 -6.15 1.71
C VAL A 67 13.17 -5.45 0.76
N ARG A 68 14.25 -4.86 1.27
CA ARG A 68 15.28 -4.22 0.46
C ARG A 68 15.89 -5.18 -0.57
N ALA A 69 16.18 -6.41 -0.18
CA ALA A 69 16.70 -7.42 -1.10
C ALA A 69 15.69 -7.78 -2.21
N LEU A 70 14.39 -7.78 -1.91
CA LEU A 70 13.32 -8.11 -2.86
C LEU A 70 12.99 -6.97 -3.82
N THR A 71 13.04 -5.74 -3.35
CA THR A 71 12.70 -4.53 -4.14
C THR A 71 13.89 -3.96 -4.90
N GLY A 72 15.12 -4.21 -4.42
CA GLY A 72 16.32 -3.54 -4.91
C GLY A 72 16.41 -2.08 -4.48
N ALA A 73 15.63 -1.67 -3.47
CA ALA A 73 15.69 -0.32 -2.91
C ALA A 73 17.04 -0.03 -2.26
N THR A 74 17.41 1.23 -2.23
CA THR A 74 18.62 1.73 -1.55
C THR A 74 18.44 1.65 -0.04
N ASP A 75 17.26 2.03 0.44
CA ASP A 75 16.85 1.91 1.84
C ASP A 75 15.38 1.51 1.95
N VAL A 76 15.03 0.86 3.07
CA VAL A 76 13.66 0.50 3.42
C VAL A 76 13.42 0.85 4.88
N ILE A 77 12.37 1.61 5.16
CA ILE A 77 12.01 2.07 6.50
C ILE A 77 10.65 1.47 6.88
N ALA A 78 10.62 0.66 7.94
CA ALA A 78 9.41 0.07 8.48
C ALA A 78 8.73 1.00 9.49
N LEU A 79 7.42 1.19 9.33
CA LEU A 79 6.62 2.14 10.08
C LEU A 79 5.38 1.48 10.70
N SER A 80 4.77 2.15 11.67
CA SER A 80 3.66 1.61 12.47
C SER A 80 2.36 1.37 11.70
N SER A 81 2.18 1.98 10.53
CA SER A 81 1.00 1.81 9.68
C SER A 81 1.24 2.34 8.26
N GLY A 82 0.37 1.98 7.31
CA GLY A 82 0.38 2.57 5.97
C GLY A 82 0.20 4.09 6.00
N MET A 83 -0.68 4.61 6.85
CA MET A 83 -0.85 6.07 7.00
C MET A 83 0.39 6.74 7.59
N ALA A 84 1.10 6.08 8.52
CA ALA A 84 2.39 6.57 9.00
C ALA A 84 3.44 6.57 7.87
N ALA A 85 3.45 5.58 7.00
CA ALA A 85 4.33 5.53 5.84
C ALA A 85 4.05 6.68 4.86
N ILE A 86 2.77 6.91 4.49
CA ILE A 86 2.37 8.01 3.61
C ILE A 86 2.72 9.37 4.23
N SER A 87 2.29 9.61 5.48
CA SER A 87 2.48 10.92 6.12
C SER A 87 3.96 11.26 6.32
N ASN A 88 4.78 10.31 6.79
CA ASN A 88 6.20 10.57 7.01
C ASN A 88 6.96 10.71 5.68
N ALA A 89 6.62 9.90 4.66
CA ALA A 89 7.26 10.01 3.35
C ALA A 89 6.98 11.36 2.69
N LEU A 90 5.74 11.84 2.73
CA LEU A 90 5.38 13.15 2.16
C LEU A 90 5.99 14.31 2.96
N LEU A 91 6.00 14.24 4.31
CA LEU A 91 6.64 15.26 5.15
C LEU A 91 8.17 15.28 5.01
N ALA A 92 8.79 14.16 4.63
CA ALA A 92 10.22 14.12 4.38
C ALA A 92 10.66 14.94 3.17
N VAL A 93 9.76 15.25 2.24
CA VAL A 93 10.04 16.06 1.04
C VAL A 93 9.35 17.43 1.07
N ALA A 94 8.27 17.59 1.86
CA ALA A 94 7.44 18.79 1.84
C ALA A 94 7.88 19.82 2.88
N GLU A 95 7.86 21.10 2.47
CA GLU A 95 8.05 22.27 3.33
C GLU A 95 6.84 23.21 3.24
N ALA A 96 6.66 24.08 4.23
CA ALA A 96 5.61 25.09 4.22
C ALA A 96 5.74 25.99 2.98
N GLY A 97 4.65 26.24 2.28
CA GLY A 97 4.58 26.97 1.03
C GLY A 97 4.72 26.13 -0.24
N GLN A 98 5.09 24.86 -0.10
CA GLN A 98 5.15 23.90 -1.21
C GLN A 98 3.81 23.21 -1.46
N LYS A 99 3.73 22.48 -2.57
CA LYS A 99 2.52 21.75 -2.96
C LYS A 99 2.79 20.29 -3.32
N ILE A 100 1.79 19.46 -3.08
CA ILE A 100 1.73 18.05 -3.51
C ILE A 100 0.72 17.96 -4.64
N VAL A 101 1.16 17.50 -5.81
CA VAL A 101 0.28 17.14 -6.92
C VAL A 101 -0.19 15.71 -6.73
N THR A 102 -1.50 15.45 -6.83
CA THR A 102 -2.07 14.12 -6.60
C THR A 102 -3.42 13.96 -7.28
N SER A 103 -3.94 12.72 -7.28
CA SER A 103 -5.29 12.41 -7.74
C SER A 103 -6.36 12.84 -6.73
N ARG A 104 -7.59 13.09 -7.21
CA ARG A 104 -8.78 13.12 -6.37
C ARG A 104 -9.24 11.71 -5.95
N HIS A 105 -8.83 10.67 -6.69
CA HIS A 105 -9.14 9.28 -6.42
C HIS A 105 -8.07 8.67 -5.51
N LEU A 106 -8.20 8.90 -4.21
CA LEU A 106 -7.34 8.39 -3.16
C LEU A 106 -8.16 7.66 -2.11
N PHE A 107 -7.51 6.77 -1.38
CA PHE A 107 -8.07 6.24 -0.14
C PHE A 107 -8.50 7.38 0.80
N GLY A 108 -9.69 7.28 1.39
CA GLY A 108 -10.32 8.38 2.13
C GLY A 108 -9.41 9.07 3.17
N ASN A 109 -8.63 8.31 3.94
CA ASN A 109 -7.72 8.90 4.92
C ASN A 109 -6.53 9.62 4.26
N THR A 110 -6.02 9.12 3.15
CA THR A 110 -4.97 9.79 2.37
C THR A 110 -5.48 11.10 1.79
N TYR A 111 -6.68 11.09 1.23
CA TYR A 111 -7.35 12.32 0.77
C TYR A 111 -7.49 13.34 1.91
N SER A 112 -8.03 12.92 3.07
CA SER A 112 -8.18 13.79 4.24
C SER A 112 -6.85 14.32 4.79
N LEU A 113 -5.80 13.50 4.77
CA LEU A 113 -4.45 13.90 5.18
C LEU A 113 -3.94 15.05 4.30
N ILE A 114 -3.97 14.85 2.98
CA ILE A 114 -3.40 15.79 2.03
C ILE A 114 -4.25 17.06 1.93
N THR A 115 -5.57 16.93 1.80
CA THR A 115 -6.46 18.09 1.59
C THR A 115 -6.83 18.85 2.86
N GLY A 116 -6.71 18.23 4.03
CA GLY A 116 -7.07 18.80 5.32
C GLY A 116 -5.89 19.02 6.26
N THR A 117 -5.25 17.92 6.68
CA THR A 117 -4.21 17.97 7.71
C THR A 117 -2.98 18.74 7.24
N PHE A 118 -2.48 18.46 6.05
CA PHE A 118 -1.27 19.11 5.50
C PHE A 118 -1.46 20.58 5.20
N ARG A 119 -2.67 21.02 4.85
CA ARG A 119 -2.98 22.46 4.72
C ARG A 119 -2.69 23.24 6.00
N ARG A 120 -2.88 22.64 7.17
CA ARG A 120 -2.56 23.27 8.45
C ARG A 120 -1.06 23.46 8.68
N PHE A 121 -0.22 22.72 7.96
CA PHE A 121 1.23 22.84 7.94
C PHE A 121 1.72 23.71 6.78
N GLY A 122 0.81 24.36 6.03
CA GLY A 122 1.16 25.22 4.91
C GLY A 122 1.51 24.47 3.63
N ILE A 123 1.18 23.17 3.52
CA ILE A 123 1.40 22.36 2.32
C ILE A 123 0.11 22.36 1.50
N GLU A 124 0.20 22.80 0.24
CA GLU A 124 -0.96 22.96 -0.65
C GLU A 124 -1.25 21.66 -1.44
N PRO A 125 -2.47 21.08 -1.38
CA PRO A 125 -2.86 20.00 -2.27
C PRO A 125 -3.27 20.54 -3.64
N VAL A 126 -2.79 19.93 -4.71
CA VAL A 126 -3.24 20.15 -6.08
C VAL A 126 -3.80 18.86 -6.63
N LEU A 127 -5.13 18.79 -6.69
CA LEU A 127 -5.85 17.62 -7.21
C LEU A 127 -5.99 17.74 -8.73
N CYS A 128 -5.55 16.73 -9.46
CA CYS A 128 -5.73 16.64 -10.90
C CYS A 128 -6.08 15.22 -11.35
N ASP A 129 -6.54 15.09 -12.57
CA ASP A 129 -6.73 13.81 -13.22
C ASP A 129 -5.35 13.29 -13.68
N LEU A 130 -4.86 12.21 -13.07
CA LEU A 130 -3.55 11.65 -13.40
C LEU A 130 -3.56 10.83 -14.70
N THR A 131 -4.71 10.62 -15.31
CA THR A 131 -4.83 10.03 -16.66
C THR A 131 -4.68 11.09 -17.75
N ASP A 132 -4.90 12.38 -17.43
CA ASP A 132 -4.59 13.51 -18.30
C ASP A 132 -3.17 14.02 -18.06
N LEU A 133 -2.22 13.48 -18.83
CA LEU A 133 -0.79 13.83 -18.70
C LEU A 133 -0.51 15.32 -18.93
N HIS A 134 -1.31 15.99 -19.75
CA HIS A 134 -1.17 17.43 -19.99
C HIS A 134 -1.58 18.25 -18.75
N ALA A 135 -2.70 17.87 -18.12
CA ALA A 135 -3.11 18.48 -16.85
C ALA A 135 -2.05 18.28 -15.75
N VAL A 136 -1.45 17.08 -15.67
CA VAL A 136 -0.35 16.79 -14.74
C VAL A 136 0.86 17.70 -15.00
N GLU A 137 1.26 17.84 -16.27
CA GLU A 137 2.41 18.69 -16.63
C GLU A 137 2.19 20.15 -16.27
N GLN A 138 0.97 20.67 -16.43
CA GLN A 138 0.58 22.03 -16.03
C GLN A 138 0.49 22.19 -14.51
N ALA A 139 0.12 21.15 -13.78
CA ALA A 139 0.00 21.17 -12.33
C ALA A 139 1.36 21.24 -11.62
N ILE A 140 2.44 20.81 -12.26
CA ILE A 140 3.79 20.76 -11.67
C ILE A 140 4.52 22.10 -11.97
N ASP A 141 4.98 22.76 -10.90
CA ASP A 141 5.82 23.97 -10.96
C ASP A 141 6.95 23.92 -9.89
N ASP A 142 7.69 25.02 -9.75
CA ASP A 142 8.84 25.13 -8.84
C ASP A 142 8.49 24.96 -7.34
N ARG A 143 7.21 25.05 -6.98
CA ARG A 143 6.73 24.77 -5.61
C ARG A 143 6.33 23.31 -5.39
N THR A 144 6.35 22.48 -6.42
CA THR A 144 5.93 21.09 -6.32
C THR A 144 7.01 20.24 -5.65
N CYS A 145 6.72 19.69 -4.47
CA CYS A 145 7.65 18.84 -3.74
C CYS A 145 7.48 17.34 -4.03
N ALA A 146 6.31 16.92 -4.51
CA ALA A 146 6.04 15.53 -4.90
C ALA A 146 4.85 15.43 -5.86
N LEU A 147 4.87 14.42 -6.72
CA LEU A 147 3.66 13.83 -7.30
C LEU A 147 3.40 12.54 -6.56
N PHE A 148 2.25 12.48 -5.86
CA PHE A 148 1.82 11.31 -5.09
C PHE A 148 0.61 10.64 -5.75
N LEU A 149 0.59 9.30 -5.77
CA LEU A 149 -0.53 8.54 -6.34
C LEU A 149 -0.69 7.16 -5.68
N GLU A 150 -1.85 6.54 -5.89
CA GLU A 150 -2.07 5.11 -5.75
C GLU A 150 -1.94 4.46 -7.14
N ILE A 151 -1.17 3.37 -7.25
CA ILE A 151 -0.94 2.72 -8.57
C ILE A 151 -2.20 2.14 -9.19
N ILE A 152 -3.14 1.73 -8.34
CA ILE A 152 -4.53 1.38 -8.66
C ILE A 152 -5.39 2.04 -7.59
N THR A 153 -6.36 2.85 -7.99
CA THR A 153 -7.20 3.61 -7.05
C THR A 153 -8.25 2.72 -6.37
N ASN A 154 -8.64 3.09 -5.16
CA ASN A 154 -9.62 2.37 -4.35
C ASN A 154 -10.77 3.32 -3.93
N PRO A 155 -12.01 3.11 -4.39
CA PRO A 155 -12.54 1.92 -5.08
C PRO A 155 -12.66 2.04 -6.60
N GLN A 156 -12.23 3.13 -7.24
CA GLN A 156 -12.49 3.44 -8.65
C GLN A 156 -11.78 2.47 -9.62
N MET A 157 -10.71 1.79 -9.18
CA MET A 157 -9.93 0.84 -9.97
C MET A 157 -9.24 1.45 -11.20
N GLU A 158 -8.93 2.75 -11.17
CA GLU A 158 -8.11 3.40 -12.19
C GLU A 158 -6.64 3.01 -12.03
N VAL A 159 -5.94 2.84 -13.15
CA VAL A 159 -4.52 2.53 -13.18
C VAL A 159 -3.73 3.71 -13.71
N ALA A 160 -2.75 4.17 -12.93
CA ALA A 160 -1.85 5.25 -13.34
C ALA A 160 -0.79 4.75 -14.35
N ASP A 161 -0.53 5.52 -15.42
CA ASP A 161 0.62 5.26 -16.30
C ASP A 161 1.91 5.77 -15.62
N LEU A 162 2.53 4.88 -14.84
CA LEU A 162 3.71 5.19 -14.03
C LEU A 162 4.89 5.66 -14.88
N ARG A 163 5.10 5.07 -16.07
CA ARG A 163 6.20 5.45 -16.96
C ARG A 163 5.98 6.83 -17.57
N ALA A 164 4.77 7.16 -17.96
CA ALA A 164 4.44 8.47 -18.48
C ALA A 164 4.57 9.55 -17.40
N LEU A 165 4.00 9.31 -16.21
CA LEU A 165 4.10 10.22 -15.07
C LEU A 165 5.56 10.42 -14.62
N SER A 166 6.35 9.35 -14.57
CA SER A 166 7.78 9.43 -14.24
C SER A 166 8.58 10.29 -15.23
N ARG A 167 8.27 10.24 -16.53
CA ARG A 167 8.93 11.14 -17.50
C ARG A 167 8.64 12.61 -17.19
N ILE A 168 7.40 12.93 -16.85
CA ILE A 168 7.00 14.31 -16.49
C ILE A 168 7.72 14.75 -15.21
N THR A 169 7.62 13.97 -14.14
CA THR A 169 8.19 14.33 -12.84
C THR A 169 9.72 14.49 -12.90
N ARG A 170 10.41 13.59 -13.58
CA ARG A 170 11.87 13.66 -13.77
C ARG A 170 12.30 14.88 -14.57
N SER A 171 11.54 15.31 -15.59
CA SER A 171 11.85 16.51 -16.36
C SER A 171 11.78 17.80 -15.52
N ARG A 172 11.09 17.75 -14.39
CA ARG A 172 10.88 18.85 -13.45
C ARG A 172 11.65 18.68 -12.14
N GLY A 173 12.42 17.60 -11.97
CA GLY A 173 13.13 17.31 -10.72
C GLY A 173 12.21 17.01 -9.52
N VAL A 174 10.98 16.57 -9.76
CA VAL A 174 9.97 16.25 -8.74
C VAL A 174 9.94 14.73 -8.51
N PRO A 175 9.99 14.22 -7.27
CA PRO A 175 9.90 12.79 -7.02
C PRO A 175 8.49 12.23 -7.31
N LEU A 176 8.44 11.05 -7.95
CA LEU A 176 7.23 10.23 -8.10
C LEU A 176 7.11 9.30 -6.89
N MET A 177 6.14 9.55 -6.04
CA MET A 177 5.86 8.77 -4.83
C MET A 177 4.56 7.98 -5.01
N ALA A 178 4.63 6.66 -4.86
CA ALA A 178 3.51 5.79 -5.18
C ALA A 178 3.14 4.84 -4.03
N ASP A 179 1.87 4.85 -3.64
CA ASP A 179 1.29 3.79 -2.82
C ASP A 179 1.00 2.57 -3.72
N THR A 180 1.74 1.49 -3.48
CA THR A 180 1.67 0.26 -4.26
C THR A 180 0.93 -0.87 -3.54
N THR A 181 0.18 -0.54 -2.51
CA THR A 181 -0.48 -1.51 -1.61
C THR A 181 -1.36 -2.55 -2.34
N LEU A 182 -1.96 -2.19 -3.48
CA LEU A 182 -2.88 -3.07 -4.21
C LEU A 182 -2.18 -4.19 -5.00
N ILE A 183 -0.93 -4.00 -5.38
CA ILE A 183 -0.11 -5.00 -6.07
C ILE A 183 1.17 -5.23 -5.27
N PRO A 184 1.48 -6.46 -4.84
CA PRO A 184 2.69 -6.71 -4.10
C PRO A 184 3.96 -6.34 -4.87
N PHE A 185 4.92 -5.72 -4.22
CA PHE A 185 6.22 -5.35 -4.79
C PHE A 185 7.04 -6.56 -5.32
N THR A 186 6.62 -7.77 -4.99
CA THR A 186 7.19 -8.99 -5.57
C THR A 186 6.78 -9.24 -7.01
N CYS A 187 5.67 -8.63 -7.47
CA CYS A 187 5.07 -8.86 -8.79
C CYS A 187 5.61 -7.93 -9.88
N PHE A 188 6.20 -6.78 -9.52
CA PHE A 188 6.69 -5.80 -10.47
C PHE A 188 8.03 -5.20 -10.01
N ASP A 189 8.59 -4.29 -10.78
CA ASP A 189 9.80 -3.55 -10.46
C ASP A 189 9.46 -2.05 -10.45
N ALA A 190 9.27 -1.51 -9.25
CA ALA A 190 8.88 -0.12 -9.04
C ALA A 190 9.93 0.86 -9.61
N ARG A 191 11.23 0.56 -9.41
CA ARG A 191 12.33 1.36 -9.94
C ARG A 191 12.32 1.39 -11.48
N ALA A 192 12.07 0.25 -12.12
CA ALA A 192 11.98 0.15 -13.60
C ALA A 192 10.74 0.87 -14.16
N LEU A 193 9.69 1.03 -13.37
CA LEU A 193 8.51 1.84 -13.71
C LEU A 193 8.71 3.33 -13.44
N GLY A 194 9.81 3.69 -12.77
CA GLY A 194 10.19 5.07 -12.52
C GLY A 194 9.67 5.67 -11.22
N ILE A 195 9.21 4.84 -10.30
CA ILE A 195 8.86 5.24 -8.94
C ILE A 195 10.15 5.57 -8.19
N ASP A 196 10.20 6.74 -7.57
CA ASP A 196 11.34 7.21 -6.77
C ASP A 196 11.20 6.77 -5.30
N VAL A 197 9.98 6.77 -4.78
CA VAL A 197 9.64 6.32 -3.43
C VAL A 197 8.39 5.44 -3.48
N GLU A 198 8.54 4.19 -3.06
CA GLU A 198 7.43 3.24 -2.97
C GLU A 198 6.91 3.18 -1.53
N ILE A 199 5.60 3.26 -1.37
CA ILE A 199 4.91 3.25 -0.08
C ILE A 199 3.95 2.07 -0.05
N VAL A 200 3.96 1.31 1.05
CA VAL A 200 3.11 0.12 1.17
C VAL A 200 2.45 0.06 2.54
N SER A 201 1.14 -0.15 2.57
CA SER A 201 0.46 -0.60 3.78
C SER A 201 0.69 -2.10 3.97
N THR A 202 1.64 -2.46 4.83
CA THR A 202 1.97 -3.87 5.10
C THR A 202 0.88 -4.60 5.88
N THR A 203 -0.11 -3.87 6.40
CA THR A 203 -1.36 -4.39 6.98
C THR A 203 -2.09 -5.33 6.02
N LYS A 204 -1.91 -5.15 4.72
CA LYS A 204 -2.65 -5.83 3.65
C LYS A 204 -2.01 -7.19 3.34
N TYR A 205 -1.57 -7.43 2.14
CA TYR A 205 -0.98 -8.71 1.73
C TYR A 205 0.15 -9.22 2.65
N LEU A 206 1.03 -8.30 3.14
CA LEU A 206 2.20 -8.72 3.91
C LEU A 206 1.85 -9.28 5.28
N SER A 207 0.79 -8.82 5.93
CA SER A 207 0.41 -9.29 7.27
C SER A 207 0.07 -10.77 7.34
N GLY A 208 -0.19 -11.40 6.20
CA GLY A 208 -0.47 -12.84 6.14
C GLY A 208 -1.83 -13.27 6.69
N GLY A 209 -2.81 -12.36 6.76
CA GLY A 209 -4.16 -12.65 7.23
C GLY A 209 -4.73 -11.60 8.18
N ALA A 210 -4.42 -10.30 7.95
CA ALA A 210 -4.86 -9.17 8.76
C ALA A 210 -4.50 -9.28 10.26
N THR A 211 -3.33 -9.85 10.54
CA THR A 211 -2.87 -10.14 11.91
C THR A 211 -2.12 -8.99 12.57
N SER A 212 -1.65 -8.02 11.77
CA SER A 212 -0.86 -6.89 12.25
C SER A 212 -1.03 -5.66 11.39
N ILE A 213 -0.88 -4.47 11.99
CA ILE A 213 -0.89 -3.19 11.30
C ILE A 213 0.56 -2.74 11.11
N GLY A 214 0.90 -2.32 9.88
CA GLY A 214 2.22 -1.82 9.58
C GLY A 214 2.25 -1.06 8.25
N GLY A 215 3.37 -0.41 8.00
CA GLY A 215 3.68 0.26 6.74
C GLY A 215 5.17 0.17 6.44
N LEU A 216 5.54 0.43 5.22
CA LEU A 216 6.94 0.59 4.82
C LEU A 216 7.07 1.68 3.75
N VAL A 217 8.28 2.23 3.69
CA VAL A 217 8.72 3.13 2.62
C VAL A 217 10.00 2.54 2.04
N ALA A 218 10.04 2.34 0.72
CA ALA A 218 11.23 1.93 0.00
C ALA A 218 11.75 3.11 -0.83
N ASP A 219 12.98 3.53 -0.54
CA ASP A 219 13.70 4.60 -1.22
C ASP A 219 14.59 4.02 -2.32
N TYR A 220 14.40 4.46 -3.55
CA TYR A 220 15.23 4.02 -4.67
C TYR A 220 16.49 4.87 -4.91
N GLY A 221 16.77 5.83 -4.01
CA GLY A 221 17.98 6.65 -4.00
C GLY A 221 18.02 7.73 -5.09
N THR A 222 16.88 8.09 -5.66
CA THR A 222 16.75 9.11 -6.70
C THR A 222 16.33 10.48 -6.14
N THR A 223 15.78 10.49 -4.91
CA THR A 223 15.39 11.71 -4.21
C THR A 223 16.49 12.11 -3.22
N PRO A 224 17.14 13.28 -3.38
CA PRO A 224 18.24 13.69 -2.52
C PRO A 224 17.87 13.69 -1.03
N ASP A 225 18.74 13.16 -0.17
CA ASP A 225 18.60 13.14 1.29
C ASP A 225 17.34 12.44 1.84
N PHE A 226 16.49 11.87 1.00
CA PHE A 226 15.21 11.31 1.44
C PHE A 226 15.36 10.24 2.52
N GLY A 227 16.15 9.20 2.27
CA GLY A 227 16.36 8.11 3.24
C GLY A 227 16.94 8.62 4.56
N ARG A 228 17.91 9.56 4.51
CA ARG A 228 18.46 10.22 5.70
C ARG A 228 17.36 10.95 6.48
N ARG A 229 16.58 11.82 5.82
CA ARG A 229 15.48 12.56 6.47
C ARG A 229 14.42 11.63 7.06
N MET A 230 14.07 10.55 6.35
CA MET A 230 13.16 9.53 6.87
C MET A 230 13.64 8.92 8.19
N ARG A 231 14.93 8.57 8.30
CA ARG A 231 15.48 7.95 9.50
C ARG A 231 15.73 8.97 10.60
N THR A 232 16.44 10.08 10.31
CA THR A 232 16.94 11.00 11.35
C THR A 232 15.95 12.08 11.74
N GLU A 233 14.95 12.38 10.93
CA GLU A 233 13.94 13.40 11.23
C GLU A 233 12.56 12.77 11.48
N MET A 234 12.06 11.97 10.51
CA MET A 234 10.72 11.42 10.63
C MET A 234 10.64 10.33 11.70
N LEU A 235 11.47 9.29 11.60
CA LEU A 235 11.42 8.18 12.55
C LEU A 235 11.83 8.61 13.97
N PHE A 236 12.88 9.43 14.09
CA PHE A 236 13.37 9.90 15.41
C PHE A 236 12.36 10.81 16.09
N ASN A 237 11.80 11.80 15.37
CA ASN A 237 11.01 12.87 15.96
C ASN A 237 9.52 12.51 16.06
N PHE A 238 8.93 11.90 15.02
CA PHE A 238 7.52 11.50 15.04
C PHE A 238 7.30 10.13 15.70
N GLY A 239 8.33 9.28 15.75
CA GLY A 239 8.30 8.03 16.50
C GLY A 239 7.34 6.97 15.98
N ALA A 240 6.97 7.03 14.70
CA ALA A 240 6.04 6.10 14.06
C ALA A 240 6.71 4.76 13.68
N TYR A 241 7.50 4.18 14.57
CA TYR A 241 8.28 2.97 14.33
C TYR A 241 7.41 1.70 14.30
N MET A 242 7.86 0.68 13.57
CA MET A 242 7.29 -0.66 13.63
C MET A 242 7.82 -1.40 14.86
N THR A 243 6.95 -2.07 15.62
CA THR A 243 7.40 -2.88 16.75
C THR A 243 8.05 -4.18 16.31
N PRO A 244 9.00 -4.76 17.08
CA PRO A 244 9.67 -6.02 16.73
C PRO A 244 8.69 -7.19 16.53
N HIS A 245 7.63 -7.26 17.32
CA HIS A 245 6.61 -8.29 17.17
C HIS A 245 5.86 -8.17 15.83
N VAL A 246 5.50 -6.95 15.44
CA VAL A 246 4.88 -6.70 14.13
C VAL A 246 5.84 -7.05 12.99
N ALA A 247 7.11 -6.64 13.07
CA ALA A 247 8.12 -6.96 12.06
C ALA A 247 8.30 -8.48 11.89
N TYR A 248 8.29 -9.23 13.00
CA TYR A 248 8.34 -10.69 12.96
C TYR A 248 7.13 -11.29 12.24
N MET A 249 5.90 -10.86 12.57
CA MET A 249 4.67 -11.33 11.90
C MET A 249 4.67 -10.96 10.41
N GLN A 250 5.12 -9.77 10.06
CA GLN A 250 5.24 -9.31 8.67
C GLN A 250 6.28 -10.14 7.90
N THR A 251 7.36 -10.53 8.55
CA THR A 251 8.39 -11.43 7.96
C THR A 251 7.78 -12.79 7.59
N ILE A 252 7.01 -13.39 8.48
CA ILE A 252 6.32 -14.66 8.21
C ILE A 252 5.30 -14.49 7.07
N GLY A 253 4.52 -13.42 7.09
CA GLY A 253 3.55 -13.11 6.03
C GLY A 253 4.21 -12.92 4.66
N LEU A 254 5.39 -12.29 4.63
CA LEU A 254 6.17 -12.07 3.41
C LEU A 254 6.62 -13.38 2.75
N GLU A 255 6.98 -14.40 3.54
CA GLU A 255 7.42 -15.69 3.02
C GLU A 255 6.36 -16.45 2.23
N THR A 256 5.08 -16.21 2.54
CA THR A 256 3.94 -16.83 1.84
C THR A 256 3.20 -15.88 0.91
N LEU A 257 3.69 -14.66 0.75
CA LEU A 257 3.01 -13.57 0.03
C LEU A 257 2.66 -13.97 -1.41
N ASP A 258 3.64 -14.44 -2.19
CA ASP A 258 3.44 -14.77 -3.61
C ASP A 258 2.41 -15.90 -3.80
N ALA A 259 2.45 -16.94 -2.96
CA ALA A 259 1.50 -18.05 -3.01
C ALA A 259 0.06 -17.58 -2.73
N ARG A 260 -0.14 -16.78 -1.67
CA ARG A 260 -1.46 -16.25 -1.31
C ARG A 260 -1.99 -15.29 -2.38
N TYR A 261 -1.16 -14.37 -2.83
CA TYR A 261 -1.54 -13.39 -3.82
C TYR A 261 -2.01 -14.03 -5.14
N ARG A 262 -1.29 -15.04 -5.65
CA ARG A 262 -1.68 -15.75 -6.88
C ARG A 262 -3.04 -16.42 -6.76
N ILE A 263 -3.33 -17.06 -5.63
CA ILE A 263 -4.64 -17.69 -5.38
C ILE A 263 -5.72 -16.61 -5.35
N GLN A 264 -5.52 -15.55 -4.56
CA GLN A 264 -6.49 -14.46 -4.43
C GLN A 264 -6.78 -13.77 -5.77
N ALA A 265 -5.75 -13.46 -6.56
CA ALA A 265 -5.91 -12.82 -7.86
C ALA A 265 -6.62 -13.72 -8.89
N ALA A 266 -6.32 -15.02 -8.90
CA ALA A 266 -7.00 -15.98 -9.77
C ALA A 266 -8.48 -16.14 -9.39
N SER A 267 -8.78 -16.21 -8.10
CA SER A 267 -10.16 -16.25 -7.58
C SER A 267 -10.92 -14.96 -7.91
N ALA A 268 -10.28 -13.79 -7.79
CA ALA A 268 -10.88 -12.51 -8.13
C ALA A 268 -11.27 -12.42 -9.61
N LEU A 269 -10.40 -12.87 -10.52
CA LEU A 269 -10.71 -12.90 -11.96
C LEU A 269 -11.91 -13.82 -12.25
N ARG A 270 -11.87 -15.05 -11.73
CA ARG A 270 -12.96 -16.02 -11.92
C ARG A 270 -14.30 -15.51 -11.37
N LEU A 271 -14.28 -14.85 -10.22
CA LEU A 271 -15.47 -14.24 -9.63
C LEU A 271 -15.96 -13.05 -10.45
N ALA A 272 -15.06 -12.19 -10.92
CA ALA A 272 -15.42 -11.05 -11.78
C ALA A 272 -16.11 -11.51 -13.07
N GLU A 273 -15.60 -12.56 -13.73
CA GLU A 273 -16.22 -13.14 -14.94
C GLU A 273 -17.62 -13.67 -14.66
N ARG A 274 -17.81 -14.43 -13.57
CA ARG A 274 -19.11 -15.04 -13.25
C ARG A 274 -20.14 -14.05 -12.72
N LEU A 275 -19.72 -13.02 -11.97
CA LEU A 275 -20.63 -12.00 -11.43
C LEU A 275 -21.26 -11.15 -12.53
N ARG A 276 -20.58 -10.96 -13.67
CA ARG A 276 -21.15 -10.26 -14.84
C ARG A 276 -22.35 -10.96 -15.46
N GLU A 277 -22.51 -12.27 -15.24
CA GLU A 277 -23.59 -13.06 -15.77
C GLU A 277 -24.88 -12.96 -14.92
N LEU A 278 -24.79 -12.39 -13.71
CA LEU A 278 -25.91 -12.27 -12.79
C LEU A 278 -26.78 -11.06 -13.16
N PRO A 279 -28.10 -11.22 -13.44
CA PRO A 279 -28.98 -10.13 -13.88
C PRO A 279 -29.10 -8.97 -12.89
N ALA A 280 -28.91 -9.22 -11.59
CA ALA A 280 -28.96 -8.18 -10.56
C ALA A 280 -27.67 -7.35 -10.47
N VAL A 281 -26.58 -7.79 -11.08
CA VAL A 281 -25.29 -7.07 -11.13
C VAL A 281 -25.24 -6.22 -12.39
N ARG A 282 -25.30 -4.89 -12.23
CA ARG A 282 -25.31 -3.95 -13.35
C ARG A 282 -23.96 -3.78 -14.02
N ALA A 283 -22.90 -3.80 -13.21
CA ALA A 283 -21.52 -3.70 -13.68
C ALA A 283 -20.56 -4.42 -12.71
N VAL A 284 -19.47 -4.93 -13.27
CA VAL A 284 -18.31 -5.44 -12.52
C VAL A 284 -17.09 -4.68 -12.99
N ASN A 285 -16.37 -4.04 -12.08
CA ASN A 285 -15.11 -3.38 -12.39
C ASN A 285 -13.96 -4.15 -11.74
N TYR A 286 -13.14 -4.77 -12.56
CA TYR A 286 -11.93 -5.47 -12.17
C TYR A 286 -10.88 -5.31 -13.27
N VAL A 287 -9.71 -4.81 -12.92
CA VAL A 287 -8.63 -4.48 -13.87
C VAL A 287 -8.13 -5.71 -14.66
N GLY A 288 -8.31 -6.91 -14.11
CA GLY A 288 -7.96 -8.17 -14.77
C GLY A 288 -8.91 -8.60 -15.89
N LEU A 289 -10.09 -7.98 -16.05
CA LEU A 289 -11.01 -8.29 -17.15
C LEU A 289 -10.48 -7.74 -18.48
N PRO A 290 -10.48 -8.51 -19.58
CA PRO A 290 -9.90 -8.09 -20.87
C PRO A 290 -10.55 -6.83 -21.49
N ASP A 291 -11.80 -6.54 -21.15
CA ASP A 291 -12.54 -5.36 -21.61
C ASP A 291 -12.45 -4.16 -20.64
N ASN A 292 -11.73 -4.27 -19.54
CA ASN A 292 -11.46 -3.14 -18.67
C ASN A 292 -10.52 -2.14 -19.36
N PRO A 293 -10.80 -0.83 -19.33
CA PRO A 293 -10.00 0.17 -20.04
C PRO A 293 -8.52 0.22 -19.61
N TYR A 294 -8.23 -0.25 -18.41
CA TYR A 294 -6.87 -0.27 -17.85
C TYR A 294 -6.18 -1.63 -17.94
N HIS A 295 -6.83 -2.66 -18.52
CA HIS A 295 -6.31 -4.03 -18.55
C HIS A 295 -4.90 -4.13 -19.15
N ASP A 296 -4.72 -3.58 -20.33
CA ASP A 296 -3.44 -3.66 -21.05
C ASP A 296 -2.33 -2.90 -20.32
N LEU A 297 -2.65 -1.71 -19.78
CA LEU A 297 -1.71 -0.90 -19.00
C LEU A 297 -1.29 -1.63 -17.71
N ALA A 298 -2.25 -2.19 -16.97
CA ALA A 298 -1.97 -2.94 -15.76
C ALA A 298 -1.13 -4.18 -16.04
N ARG A 299 -1.45 -4.93 -17.09
CA ARG A 299 -0.69 -6.10 -17.52
C ARG A 299 0.75 -5.74 -17.91
N GLN A 300 0.93 -4.62 -18.63
CA GLN A 300 2.25 -4.13 -19.00
C GLN A 300 3.10 -3.74 -17.78
N GLN A 301 2.49 -3.18 -16.73
CA GLN A 301 3.19 -2.68 -15.55
C GLN A 301 3.37 -3.75 -14.48
N PHE A 302 2.35 -4.59 -14.24
CA PHE A 302 2.26 -5.49 -13.09
C PHE A 302 2.25 -6.98 -13.45
N GLY A 303 2.28 -7.33 -14.74
CA GLY A 303 2.22 -8.71 -15.22
C GLY A 303 0.79 -9.26 -15.31
N ASP A 304 0.66 -10.58 -15.24
CA ASP A 304 -0.59 -11.28 -15.53
C ASP A 304 -1.61 -11.29 -14.37
N THR A 305 -1.36 -10.55 -13.29
CA THR A 305 -2.26 -10.46 -12.12
C THR A 305 -2.63 -9.02 -11.83
N ALA A 306 -3.91 -8.78 -11.50
CA ALA A 306 -4.46 -7.44 -11.31
C ALA A 306 -4.97 -7.19 -9.87
N GLY A 307 -4.38 -7.87 -8.90
CA GLY A 307 -4.81 -7.79 -7.50
C GLY A 307 -6.03 -8.65 -7.18
N ALA A 308 -6.53 -8.51 -5.97
CA ALA A 308 -7.68 -9.29 -5.49
C ALA A 308 -8.82 -8.38 -4.98
N MET A 309 -8.93 -7.18 -5.51
CA MET A 309 -10.04 -6.25 -5.26
C MET A 309 -10.83 -6.06 -6.54
N LEU A 310 -12.16 -6.11 -6.42
CA LEU A 310 -13.09 -5.78 -7.49
C LEU A 310 -14.27 -5.02 -6.93
N THR A 311 -15.03 -4.33 -7.78
CA THR A 311 -16.27 -3.70 -7.39
C THR A 311 -17.42 -4.16 -8.26
N ILE A 312 -18.62 -4.19 -7.67
CA ILE A 312 -19.88 -4.46 -8.38
C ILE A 312 -20.86 -3.31 -8.17
N GLU A 313 -21.68 -3.02 -9.17
CA GLU A 313 -22.76 -2.06 -9.10
C GLU A 313 -24.10 -2.81 -9.08
N LEU A 314 -24.95 -2.45 -8.12
CA LEU A 314 -26.30 -2.99 -7.96
C LEU A 314 -27.36 -1.94 -8.38
N ALA A 315 -28.63 -2.20 -8.04
CA ALA A 315 -29.71 -1.29 -8.44
C ALA A 315 -29.60 0.10 -7.77
N ASP A 316 -29.29 0.11 -6.49
CA ASP A 316 -29.24 1.29 -5.65
C ASP A 316 -28.57 0.95 -4.29
N ARG A 317 -28.49 1.93 -3.39
CA ARG A 317 -27.94 1.78 -2.04
C ARG A 317 -28.68 0.69 -1.23
N ASP A 318 -30.00 0.63 -1.32
CA ASP A 318 -30.78 -0.34 -0.54
C ASP A 318 -30.52 -1.77 -1.02
N ALA A 319 -30.33 -1.97 -2.33
CA ALA A 319 -29.89 -3.25 -2.90
C ALA A 319 -28.48 -3.62 -2.39
N CYS A 320 -27.55 -2.65 -2.30
CA CYS A 320 -26.24 -2.87 -1.72
C CYS A 320 -26.31 -3.31 -0.25
N PHE A 321 -27.18 -2.71 0.53
CA PHE A 321 -27.35 -3.06 1.95
C PHE A 321 -27.97 -4.44 2.11
N ARG A 322 -29.05 -4.76 1.35
CA ARG A 322 -29.64 -6.11 1.34
C ARG A 322 -28.61 -7.17 0.94
N PHE A 323 -27.82 -6.90 -0.09
CA PHE A 323 -26.73 -7.79 -0.52
C PHE A 323 -25.76 -8.07 0.64
N ILE A 324 -25.21 -7.01 1.27
CA ILE A 324 -24.26 -7.16 2.37
C ILE A 324 -24.88 -7.93 3.55
N ASP A 325 -26.14 -7.67 3.88
CA ASP A 325 -26.83 -8.31 5.01
C ASP A 325 -27.11 -9.80 4.76
N ARG A 326 -27.26 -10.22 3.51
CA ARG A 326 -27.49 -11.62 3.14
C ARG A 326 -26.24 -12.48 3.01
N LEU A 327 -25.04 -11.86 2.99
CA LEU A 327 -23.77 -12.58 2.92
C LEU A 327 -23.60 -13.52 4.14
N GLN A 328 -23.24 -14.77 3.88
CA GLN A 328 -23.04 -15.82 4.89
C GLN A 328 -21.55 -16.16 5.07
N LEU A 329 -20.81 -16.27 3.98
CA LEU A 329 -19.39 -16.60 3.96
C LEU A 329 -18.52 -15.34 3.91
N VAL A 330 -18.76 -14.44 2.96
CA VAL A 330 -18.03 -13.18 2.82
C VAL A 330 -18.32 -12.28 4.02
N ARG A 331 -17.27 -11.71 4.61
CA ARG A 331 -17.37 -10.96 5.87
C ARG A 331 -17.61 -9.47 5.66
N ARG A 332 -18.46 -8.90 6.49
CA ARG A 332 -18.72 -7.44 6.59
C ARG A 332 -17.62 -6.78 7.39
N ALA A 333 -16.50 -6.45 6.74
CA ALA A 333 -15.33 -5.87 7.41
C ALA A 333 -14.51 -4.98 6.48
N THR A 334 -13.93 -3.94 7.05
CA THR A 334 -13.15 -2.97 6.30
C THR A 334 -11.66 -3.28 6.28
N ASN A 335 -11.23 -4.25 5.53
CA ASN A 335 -9.83 -4.47 5.20
C ASN A 335 -9.71 -4.79 3.71
N LEU A 336 -8.48 -5.08 3.26
CA LEU A 336 -8.18 -5.56 1.91
C LEU A 336 -7.18 -6.70 2.02
N PHE A 337 -7.32 -7.68 1.12
CA PHE A 337 -6.32 -8.74 0.93
C PHE A 337 -6.05 -9.55 2.21
N ASP A 338 -7.08 -9.68 3.03
CA ASP A 338 -7.13 -10.66 4.11
C ASP A 338 -7.19 -12.08 3.52
N ASN A 339 -6.91 -13.09 4.32
CA ASN A 339 -7.16 -14.49 3.95
C ASN A 339 -8.66 -14.78 3.82
N LYS A 340 -9.53 -13.94 4.38
CA LYS A 340 -10.98 -13.99 4.29
C LYS A 340 -11.50 -12.98 3.29
N SER A 341 -12.48 -13.36 2.50
CA SER A 341 -13.19 -12.45 1.60
C SER A 341 -14.04 -11.44 2.36
N LEU A 342 -13.96 -10.18 1.95
CA LEU A 342 -14.58 -9.05 2.64
C LEU A 342 -15.44 -8.24 1.68
N ALA A 343 -16.55 -7.71 2.17
CA ALA A 343 -17.44 -6.79 1.46
C ALA A 343 -17.71 -5.54 2.28
N ILE A 344 -17.71 -4.39 1.60
CA ILE A 344 -18.17 -3.11 2.15
C ILE A 344 -18.95 -2.32 1.10
N HIS A 345 -19.78 -1.40 1.57
CA HIS A 345 -20.35 -0.31 0.78
C HIS A 345 -19.49 0.95 1.01
N PRO A 346 -18.62 1.35 0.06
CA PRO A 346 -17.63 2.42 0.28
C PRO A 346 -18.25 3.74 0.69
N ALA A 347 -19.34 4.16 0.06
CA ALA A 347 -20.00 5.45 0.31
C ALA A 347 -20.47 5.62 1.77
N SER A 348 -20.92 4.53 2.43
CA SER A 348 -21.39 4.57 3.83
C SER A 348 -20.34 4.15 4.85
N THR A 349 -19.15 3.70 4.43
CA THR A 349 -18.10 3.22 5.31
C THR A 349 -16.85 4.07 5.22
N ILE A 350 -15.90 3.71 4.35
CA ILE A 350 -14.60 4.41 4.22
C ILE A 350 -14.73 5.85 3.71
N PHE A 351 -15.86 6.22 3.12
CA PHE A 351 -16.21 7.58 2.70
C PHE A 351 -17.44 8.13 3.42
N GLY A 352 -17.93 7.47 4.47
CA GLY A 352 -19.16 7.85 5.19
C GLY A 352 -19.09 9.22 5.87
N ASN A 353 -17.90 9.68 6.24
CA ASN A 353 -17.69 10.99 6.87
C ASN A 353 -17.48 12.13 5.84
N PHE A 354 -17.48 11.83 4.54
CA PHE A 354 -17.37 12.83 3.49
C PHE A 354 -18.75 13.38 3.13
N THR A 355 -18.81 14.66 2.77
CA THR A 355 -20.02 15.25 2.24
C THR A 355 -20.41 14.61 0.92
N GLU A 356 -21.68 14.71 0.55
CA GLU A 356 -22.16 14.20 -0.75
C GLU A 356 -21.42 14.85 -1.94
N ALA A 357 -21.10 16.15 -1.82
CA ALA A 357 -20.33 16.86 -2.84
C ALA A 357 -18.91 16.29 -2.99
N GLN A 358 -18.24 16.00 -1.87
CA GLN A 358 -16.91 15.36 -1.89
C GLN A 358 -16.97 13.95 -2.46
N ARG A 359 -17.98 13.14 -2.09
CA ARG A 359 -18.13 11.80 -2.66
C ARG A 359 -18.35 11.86 -4.18
N ARG A 360 -19.17 12.81 -4.66
CA ARG A 360 -19.37 13.01 -6.11
C ARG A 360 -18.07 13.44 -6.82
N ASP A 361 -17.30 14.36 -6.25
CA ASP A 361 -16.01 14.80 -6.79
C ASP A 361 -14.98 13.64 -6.87
N MET A 362 -15.07 12.71 -5.95
CA MET A 362 -14.22 11.50 -5.89
C MET A 362 -14.81 10.30 -6.64
N ASP A 363 -15.89 10.46 -7.37
CA ASP A 363 -16.62 9.41 -8.09
C ASP A 363 -17.03 8.21 -7.20
N ILE A 364 -17.40 8.48 -5.95
CA ILE A 364 -17.88 7.47 -5.01
C ILE A 364 -19.38 7.26 -5.20
N LYS A 365 -19.75 6.12 -5.77
CA LYS A 365 -21.13 5.76 -6.12
C LYS A 365 -21.87 5.17 -4.92
N GLU A 366 -23.19 5.47 -4.83
CA GLU A 366 -24.09 4.95 -3.79
C GLU A 366 -24.60 3.52 -4.08
N ASP A 367 -24.45 3.05 -5.31
CA ASP A 367 -24.86 1.71 -5.77
C ASP A 367 -23.71 0.71 -5.89
N LEU A 368 -22.53 1.03 -5.28
CA LEU A 368 -21.30 0.28 -5.43
C LEU A 368 -20.97 -0.54 -4.18
N ILE A 369 -20.63 -1.81 -4.38
CA ILE A 369 -20.03 -2.70 -3.41
C ILE A 369 -18.56 -2.94 -3.78
N ARG A 370 -17.66 -2.86 -2.82
CA ARG A 370 -16.27 -3.30 -2.96
C ARG A 370 -16.09 -4.67 -2.33
N LEU A 371 -15.54 -5.60 -3.11
CA LEU A 371 -15.17 -6.95 -2.69
C LEU A 371 -13.63 -7.06 -2.64
N SER A 372 -13.11 -7.62 -1.56
CA SER A 372 -11.72 -8.04 -1.43
C SER A 372 -11.69 -9.55 -1.27
N ILE A 373 -11.09 -10.25 -2.23
CA ILE A 373 -11.16 -11.70 -2.32
C ILE A 373 -10.05 -12.34 -1.49
N GLY A 374 -10.44 -13.32 -0.68
CA GLY A 374 -9.58 -14.09 0.20
C GLY A 374 -9.04 -15.37 -0.44
N LEU A 375 -8.83 -16.37 0.41
CA LEU A 375 -8.25 -17.66 0.04
C LEU A 375 -9.29 -18.80 0.01
N GLU A 376 -10.55 -18.49 0.23
CA GLU A 376 -11.66 -19.44 0.18
C GLU A 376 -11.80 -20.00 -1.26
N ASP A 377 -12.45 -21.16 -1.37
CA ASP A 377 -12.77 -21.74 -2.67
C ASP A 377 -13.65 -20.76 -3.49
N PRO A 378 -13.29 -20.45 -4.73
CA PRO A 378 -14.03 -19.46 -5.54
C PRO A 378 -15.45 -19.90 -5.91
N ASP A 379 -15.77 -21.21 -5.90
CA ASP A 379 -17.13 -21.67 -6.14
C ASP A 379 -18.01 -21.43 -4.91
N ASP A 380 -17.52 -21.70 -3.70
CA ASP A 380 -18.22 -21.38 -2.46
C ASP A 380 -18.46 -19.86 -2.33
N LEU A 381 -17.45 -19.03 -2.68
CA LEU A 381 -17.61 -17.59 -2.71
C LEU A 381 -18.65 -17.13 -3.71
N PHE A 382 -18.66 -17.71 -4.92
CA PHE A 382 -19.66 -17.36 -5.94
C PHE A 382 -21.06 -17.71 -5.51
N ASP A 383 -21.25 -18.87 -4.88
CA ASP A 383 -22.58 -19.32 -4.40
C ASP A 383 -23.09 -18.38 -3.30
N ASP A 384 -22.21 -17.92 -2.39
CA ASP A 384 -22.58 -16.91 -1.38
C ASP A 384 -22.95 -15.56 -2.01
N LEU A 385 -22.14 -15.06 -2.95
CA LEU A 385 -22.41 -13.81 -3.66
C LEU A 385 -23.69 -13.88 -4.49
N LYS A 386 -23.92 -15.02 -5.18
CA LYS A 386 -25.11 -15.25 -6.01
C LYS A 386 -26.40 -15.28 -5.18
N GLN A 387 -26.41 -16.01 -4.05
CA GLN A 387 -27.60 -16.03 -3.19
C GLN A 387 -27.89 -14.67 -2.56
N ALA A 388 -26.84 -13.87 -2.30
CA ALA A 388 -26.97 -12.55 -1.70
C ALA A 388 -27.57 -11.48 -2.66
N VAL A 389 -27.39 -11.63 -3.99
CA VAL A 389 -28.00 -10.72 -4.99
C VAL A 389 -29.38 -11.19 -5.44
N SER A 390 -29.78 -12.44 -5.13
CA SER A 390 -31.10 -12.97 -5.48
C SER A 390 -32.17 -12.36 -4.59
N ASP A 391 -33.36 -12.07 -5.15
CA ASP A 391 -34.51 -11.48 -4.44
C ASP A 391 -35.04 -12.37 -3.29
#